data_39e2492470abd77f5eaf2a82dc17b35a
#
_entry.id   39e2492470abd77f5eaf2a82dc17b35a
#
_cell.length_a   1.000
_cell.length_b   1.000
_cell.length_c   1.000
_cell.angle_alpha   90.00
_cell.angle_beta   90.00
_cell.angle_gamma   90.00
#
_symmetry.space_group_name_H-M   'P 1'
#
loop_
_entity.id
_entity.type
_entity.pdbx_description
1 polymer ?
#
loop_
_entity_poly.entity_id
_entity_poly.type
_entity_poly.pdbx_seq_one_letter_code
_entity_poly.pdbx_strand_id
1 'polypeptide(L)'
;SVTTIAAELIEAGLIEEVAAQREGEVPRGRPAVALGVRSGAHRVAGMKLSDREHTAVIVDFAGRLIADDVIPRQPGPMSQAEILEAVETLLDRICAKANVRRDELSALGLGVPGFVDCLEGQVLWSSVLVDRNVPLAALVQARLGLPVSIDNDANLVALAELWFGAGRALSDFAVV
;
A
#
# COMPACT_ATOMS: atom_id res chain seq x y z
N SER A 1 14.14 -26.09 -1.87
CA SER A 1 12.98 -26.69 -2.59
C SER A 1 11.73 -25.88 -2.32
N VAL A 2 10.65 -26.09 -3.08
CA VAL A 2 9.34 -25.45 -2.84
C VAL A 2 8.86 -25.74 -1.42
N THR A 3 9.04 -26.96 -0.93
CA THR A 3 8.67 -27.36 0.43
C THR A 3 9.43 -26.58 1.51
N THR A 4 10.71 -26.31 1.28
CA THR A 4 11.53 -25.51 2.23
C THR A 4 11.04 -24.07 2.29
N ILE A 5 10.78 -23.45 1.13
CA ILE A 5 10.26 -22.07 1.05
C ILE A 5 8.88 -21.97 1.72
N ALA A 6 7.99 -22.94 1.45
CA ALA A 6 6.68 -22.98 2.08
C ALA A 6 6.77 -23.10 3.61
N ALA A 7 7.67 -23.94 4.13
CA ALA A 7 7.89 -24.07 5.57
C ALA A 7 8.40 -22.76 6.19
N GLU A 8 9.37 -22.08 5.54
CA GLU A 8 9.89 -20.78 5.98
C GLU A 8 8.80 -19.71 6.01
N LEU A 9 7.94 -19.65 4.98
CA LEU A 9 6.84 -18.69 4.92
C LEU A 9 5.75 -18.98 5.97
N ILE A 10 5.48 -20.26 6.27
CA ILE A 10 4.55 -20.64 7.35
C ILE A 10 5.14 -20.25 8.71
N GLU A 11 6.42 -20.54 8.94
CA GLU A 11 7.13 -20.16 10.17
C GLU A 11 7.17 -18.64 10.37
N ALA A 12 7.36 -17.91 9.28
CA ALA A 12 7.27 -16.44 9.27
C ALA A 12 5.84 -15.91 9.45
N GLY A 13 4.83 -16.77 9.44
CA GLY A 13 3.43 -16.38 9.62
C GLY A 13 2.82 -15.63 8.41
N LEU A 14 3.41 -15.76 7.24
CA LEU A 14 2.96 -15.08 6.02
C LEU A 14 1.91 -15.87 5.24
N ILE A 15 2.00 -17.19 5.32
CA ILE A 15 1.02 -18.11 4.72
C ILE A 15 0.57 -19.14 5.74
N GLU A 16 -0.55 -19.79 5.48
CA GLU A 16 -1.14 -20.83 6.32
C GLU A 16 -1.72 -21.97 5.48
N GLU A 17 -1.83 -23.15 6.09
CA GLU A 17 -2.55 -24.26 5.47
C GLU A 17 -4.05 -23.97 5.49
N VAL A 18 -4.68 -24.02 4.33
CA VAL A 18 -6.12 -23.84 4.19
C VAL A 18 -6.78 -25.12 3.71
N ALA A 19 -8.05 -25.33 4.10
CA ALA A 19 -8.82 -26.45 3.61
C ALA A 19 -8.93 -26.40 2.09
N ALA A 20 -8.44 -27.43 1.40
CA ALA A 20 -8.60 -27.52 -0.04
C ALA A 20 -10.10 -27.60 -0.38
N GLN A 21 -10.64 -26.60 -1.06
CA GLN A 21 -11.97 -26.72 -1.68
C GLN A 21 -11.86 -27.72 -2.81
N ARG A 22 -12.45 -28.91 -2.62
CA ARG A 22 -12.47 -29.96 -3.62
C ARG A 22 -13.79 -29.86 -4.40
N GLU A 23 -13.67 -29.41 -5.65
CA GLU A 23 -14.65 -29.70 -6.67
C GLU A 23 -14.12 -30.90 -7.48
N GLY A 24 -14.77 -32.07 -7.37
CA GLY A 24 -14.48 -33.23 -8.22
C GLY A 24 -13.91 -34.47 -7.50
N GLU A 25 -13.73 -35.54 -8.27
CA GLU A 25 -13.32 -36.90 -7.81
C GLU A 25 -11.97 -36.89 -7.06
N VAL A 26 -11.92 -37.67 -6.00
CA VAL A 26 -10.74 -37.82 -5.11
C VAL A 26 -9.64 -38.59 -5.84
N PRO A 27 -8.49 -37.99 -6.21
CA PRO A 27 -7.36 -38.71 -6.77
C PRO A 27 -6.76 -39.66 -5.70
N ARG A 28 -6.32 -40.85 -6.11
CA ARG A 28 -5.52 -41.73 -5.28
C ARG A 28 -4.16 -41.09 -4.98
N GLY A 29 -3.87 -40.77 -3.72
CA GLY A 29 -2.61 -40.21 -3.26
C GLY A 29 -2.73 -39.41 -1.95
N ARG A 30 -1.59 -38.92 -1.41
CA ARG A 30 -1.60 -38.02 -0.25
C ARG A 30 -2.39 -36.75 -0.61
N PRO A 31 -3.35 -36.31 0.22
CA PRO A 31 -4.11 -35.11 -0.05
C PRO A 31 -3.17 -33.91 -0.24
N ALA A 32 -3.39 -33.14 -1.32
CA ALA A 32 -2.69 -31.89 -1.53
C ALA A 32 -3.11 -30.91 -0.40
N VAL A 33 -2.12 -30.32 0.27
CA VAL A 33 -2.34 -29.24 1.24
C VAL A 33 -2.37 -27.94 0.45
N ALA A 34 -3.49 -27.22 0.51
CA ALA A 34 -3.57 -25.89 -0.07
C ALA A 34 -2.93 -24.87 0.88
N LEU A 35 -2.18 -23.93 0.32
CA LEU A 35 -1.57 -22.84 1.06
C LEU A 35 -2.29 -21.54 0.69
N GLY A 36 -2.62 -20.73 1.69
CA GLY A 36 -3.23 -19.41 1.52
C GLY A 36 -2.39 -18.33 2.18
N VAL A 37 -2.53 -17.11 1.70
CA VAL A 37 -1.94 -15.92 2.34
C VAL A 37 -2.66 -15.67 3.66
N ARG A 38 -1.90 -15.48 4.74
CA ARG A 38 -2.46 -15.12 6.05
C ARG A 38 -2.80 -13.63 6.07
N SER A 39 -4.06 -13.29 5.85
CA SER A 39 -4.52 -11.92 5.68
C SER A 39 -4.15 -10.99 6.84
N GLY A 40 -4.12 -11.51 8.06
CA GLY A 40 -3.75 -10.76 9.26
C GLY A 40 -2.25 -10.58 9.51
N ALA A 41 -1.37 -11.13 8.64
CA ALA A 41 0.09 -11.05 8.83
C ALA A 41 0.62 -9.62 8.82
N HIS A 42 0.12 -8.80 7.90
CA HIS A 42 0.47 -7.41 7.77
C HIS A 42 -0.75 -6.55 7.43
N ARG A 43 -0.67 -5.27 7.80
CA ARG A 43 -1.58 -4.22 7.34
C ARG A 43 -0.73 -3.07 6.80
N VAL A 44 -1.13 -2.51 5.69
CA VAL A 44 -0.45 -1.36 5.09
C VAL A 44 -1.44 -0.24 4.83
N ALA A 45 -0.97 0.98 5.02
CA ALA A 45 -1.71 2.17 4.62
C ALA A 45 -1.21 2.64 3.25
N GLY A 46 -2.14 3.07 2.41
CA GLY A 46 -1.85 3.76 1.16
C GLY A 46 -2.51 5.13 1.18
N MET A 47 -1.80 6.17 0.74
CA MET A 47 -2.35 7.53 0.63
C MET A 47 -2.04 8.12 -0.73
N LYS A 48 -2.96 8.91 -1.26
CA LYS A 48 -2.75 9.76 -2.42
C LYS A 48 -2.87 11.21 -2.01
N LEU A 49 -1.83 11.97 -2.26
CA LEU A 49 -1.84 13.42 -2.14
C LEU A 49 -2.32 14.00 -3.47
N SER A 50 -3.28 14.91 -3.43
CA SER A 50 -3.76 15.57 -4.64
C SER A 50 -4.20 17.01 -4.36
N ASP A 51 -4.58 17.72 -5.39
CA ASP A 51 -4.81 19.16 -5.36
C ASP A 51 -6.10 19.55 -4.60
N ARG A 52 -7.12 18.68 -4.64
CA ARG A 52 -8.45 18.98 -4.10
C ARG A 52 -8.80 18.13 -2.87
N GLU A 53 -8.19 16.99 -2.74
CA GLU A 53 -8.45 16.05 -1.66
C GLU A 53 -7.25 15.13 -1.44
N HIS A 54 -7.10 14.64 -0.23
CA HIS A 54 -6.19 13.56 0.09
C HIS A 54 -7.02 12.33 0.39
N THR A 55 -6.63 11.19 -0.16
CA THR A 55 -7.31 9.91 0.06
C THR A 55 -6.39 8.94 0.78
N ALA A 56 -6.97 8.07 1.59
CA ALA A 56 -6.24 7.01 2.26
C ALA A 56 -7.03 5.69 2.25
N VAL A 57 -6.30 4.58 2.26
CA VAL A 57 -6.83 3.24 2.44
C VAL A 57 -5.97 2.48 3.44
N ILE A 58 -6.57 1.52 4.16
CA ILE A 58 -5.85 0.46 4.86
C ILE A 58 -6.28 -0.86 4.23
N VAL A 59 -5.30 -1.68 3.88
CA VAL A 59 -5.52 -3.02 3.34
C VAL A 59 -4.79 -4.06 4.18
N ASP A 60 -5.33 -5.30 4.19
CA ASP A 60 -4.68 -6.46 4.80
C ASP A 60 -3.63 -7.07 3.86
N PHE A 61 -2.90 -8.08 4.34
CA PHE A 61 -1.84 -8.73 3.58
C PHE A 61 -2.36 -9.53 2.35
N ALA A 62 -3.65 -9.83 2.30
CA ALA A 62 -4.30 -10.42 1.13
C ALA A 62 -4.82 -9.35 0.12
N GLY A 63 -4.57 -8.07 0.38
CA GLY A 63 -5.01 -6.95 -0.47
C GLY A 63 -6.49 -6.58 -0.30
N ARG A 64 -7.15 -7.03 0.78
CA ARG A 64 -8.55 -6.68 1.04
C ARG A 64 -8.63 -5.32 1.72
N LEU A 65 -9.52 -4.48 1.25
CA LEU A 65 -9.80 -3.18 1.85
C LEU A 65 -10.40 -3.34 3.24
N ILE A 66 -9.76 -2.74 4.26
CA ILE A 66 -10.24 -2.68 5.64
C ILE A 66 -11.00 -1.36 5.86
N ALA A 67 -10.42 -0.24 5.41
CA ALA A 67 -11.04 1.07 5.49
C ALA A 67 -10.51 2.00 4.40
N ASP A 68 -11.28 3.03 4.07
CA ASP A 68 -10.92 4.14 3.22
C ASP A 68 -11.35 5.46 3.88
N ASP A 69 -10.66 6.56 3.60
CA ASP A 69 -11.05 7.90 4.04
C ASP A 69 -10.59 8.97 3.03
N VAL A 70 -11.24 10.12 3.07
CA VAL A 70 -10.97 11.25 2.19
C VAL A 70 -11.00 12.53 3.01
N ILE A 71 -10.00 13.40 2.83
CA ILE A 71 -9.98 14.75 3.38
C ILE A 71 -9.98 15.75 2.22
N PRO A 72 -11.04 16.53 2.03
CA PRO A 72 -11.03 17.64 1.07
C PRO A 72 -10.07 18.74 1.54
N ARG A 73 -9.48 19.43 0.58
CA ARG A 73 -8.57 20.55 0.83
C ARG A 73 -8.78 21.70 -0.13
N GLN A 74 -8.25 22.88 0.24
CA GLN A 74 -8.17 24.01 -0.68
C GLN A 74 -7.08 23.72 -1.71
N PRO A 75 -7.33 23.97 -3.01
CA PRO A 75 -6.31 23.82 -4.05
C PRO A 75 -5.11 24.74 -3.83
N GLY A 76 -3.95 24.27 -4.27
CA GLY A 76 -2.69 25.03 -4.21
C GLY A 76 -1.55 24.22 -3.59
N PRO A 77 -0.31 24.66 -3.80
CA PRO A 77 0.85 23.98 -3.23
C PRO A 77 0.93 24.19 -1.71
N MET A 78 1.37 23.16 -1.00
CA MET A 78 1.57 23.14 0.45
C MET A 78 3.05 23.19 0.79
N SER A 79 3.38 23.79 1.91
CA SER A 79 4.69 23.66 2.55
C SER A 79 4.92 22.24 3.05
N GLN A 80 6.18 21.90 3.34
CA GLN A 80 6.53 20.60 3.94
C GLN A 80 5.78 20.37 5.26
N ALA A 81 5.64 21.40 6.08
CA ALA A 81 4.92 21.30 7.38
C ALA A 81 3.44 20.94 7.17
N GLU A 82 2.76 21.62 6.25
CA GLU A 82 1.35 21.36 5.94
C GLU A 82 1.13 19.95 5.39
N ILE A 83 2.03 19.46 4.52
CA ILE A 83 1.94 18.07 4.01
C ILE A 83 2.13 17.05 5.14
N LEU A 84 3.11 17.24 6.01
CA LEU A 84 3.34 16.34 7.14
C LEU A 84 2.14 16.29 8.08
N GLU A 85 1.53 17.45 8.38
CA GLU A 85 0.32 17.53 9.17
C GLU A 85 -0.88 16.86 8.50
N ALA A 86 -1.05 17.06 7.20
CA ALA A 86 -2.12 16.44 6.43
C ALA A 86 -2.00 14.91 6.41
N VAL A 87 -0.80 14.40 6.15
CA VAL A 87 -0.53 12.95 6.14
C VAL A 87 -0.76 12.34 7.53
N GLU A 88 -0.27 12.97 8.59
CA GLU A 88 -0.48 12.50 9.96
C GLU A 88 -1.96 12.50 10.34
N THR A 89 -2.67 13.59 10.07
CA THR A 89 -4.11 13.72 10.34
C THR A 89 -4.92 12.65 9.61
N LEU A 90 -4.62 12.43 8.34
CA LEU A 90 -5.31 11.42 7.54
C LEU A 90 -5.01 10.00 8.01
N LEU A 91 -3.76 9.73 8.45
CA LEU A 91 -3.39 8.45 9.02
C LEU A 91 -4.15 8.16 10.31
N ASP A 92 -4.22 9.14 11.22
CA ASP A 92 -4.94 8.98 12.48
C ASP A 92 -6.43 8.74 12.27
N ARG A 93 -7.04 9.47 11.33
CA ARG A 93 -8.44 9.30 10.98
C ARG A 93 -8.74 7.91 10.43
N ILE A 94 -7.92 7.45 9.48
CA ILE A 94 -8.18 6.14 8.86
C ILE A 94 -7.88 4.99 9.82
N CYS A 95 -6.87 5.13 10.68
CA CYS A 95 -6.58 4.18 11.75
C CYS A 95 -7.76 4.05 12.73
N ALA A 96 -8.33 5.19 13.15
CA ALA A 96 -9.52 5.21 14.00
C ALA A 96 -10.72 4.55 13.32
N LYS A 97 -10.97 4.87 12.04
CA LYS A 97 -12.05 4.28 11.24
C LYS A 97 -11.89 2.77 11.06
N ALA A 98 -10.67 2.29 10.87
CA ALA A 98 -10.33 0.88 10.73
C ALA A 98 -10.31 0.12 12.07
N ASN A 99 -10.35 0.82 13.20
CA ASN A 99 -10.05 0.27 14.53
C ASN A 99 -8.69 -0.46 14.57
N VAL A 100 -7.67 0.17 13.96
CA VAL A 100 -6.29 -0.31 13.88
C VAL A 100 -5.39 0.73 14.55
N ARG A 101 -4.45 0.28 15.38
CA ARG A 101 -3.44 1.20 15.93
C ARG A 101 -2.35 1.47 14.90
N ARG A 102 -1.71 2.64 14.99
CA ARG A 102 -0.62 3.04 14.07
C ARG A 102 0.55 2.03 14.09
N ASP A 103 0.85 1.47 15.26
CA ASP A 103 1.93 0.47 15.45
C ASP A 103 1.59 -0.93 14.90
N GLU A 104 0.36 -1.17 14.47
CA GLU A 104 -0.07 -2.37 13.75
C GLU A 104 0.11 -2.25 12.23
N LEU A 105 0.47 -1.05 11.74
CA LEU A 105 0.78 -0.84 10.32
C LEU A 105 2.23 -1.21 10.05
N SER A 106 2.47 -2.01 9.02
CA SER A 106 3.81 -2.42 8.59
C SER A 106 4.52 -1.36 7.76
N ALA A 107 3.76 -0.56 6.99
CA ALA A 107 4.29 0.49 6.13
C ALA A 107 3.19 1.46 5.66
N LEU A 108 3.64 2.60 5.12
CA LEU A 108 2.83 3.58 4.40
C LEU A 108 3.36 3.78 2.98
N GLY A 109 2.49 3.65 1.98
CA GLY A 109 2.76 4.07 0.60
C GLY A 109 2.12 5.43 0.32
N LEU A 110 2.86 6.36 -0.29
CA LEU A 110 2.36 7.67 -0.71
C LEU A 110 2.42 7.83 -2.22
N GLY A 111 1.28 8.12 -2.84
CA GLY A 111 1.17 8.57 -4.21
C GLY A 111 1.20 10.09 -4.27
N VAL A 112 2.11 10.65 -5.07
CA VAL A 112 2.31 12.09 -5.19
C VAL A 112 2.28 12.47 -6.67
N PRO A 113 1.49 13.47 -7.10
CA PRO A 113 1.53 13.94 -8.47
C PRO A 113 2.86 14.65 -8.75
N GLY A 114 3.48 14.39 -9.90
CA GLY A 114 4.70 15.07 -10.32
C GLY A 114 5.89 14.15 -10.59
N PHE A 115 7.10 14.68 -10.44
CA PHE A 115 8.33 13.93 -10.65
C PHE A 115 8.87 13.40 -9.31
N VAL A 116 8.92 12.10 -9.18
CA VAL A 116 9.31 11.39 -7.95
C VAL A 116 10.50 10.48 -8.26
N ASP A 117 11.53 10.57 -7.45
CA ASP A 117 12.59 9.56 -7.36
C ASP A 117 12.18 8.57 -6.24
N CYS A 118 11.58 7.46 -6.66
CA CYS A 118 11.05 6.46 -5.72
C CYS A 118 12.17 5.68 -5.00
N LEU A 119 13.38 5.60 -5.58
CA LEU A 119 14.51 4.92 -4.95
C LEU A 119 15.09 5.74 -3.81
N GLU A 120 15.25 7.05 -4.03
CA GLU A 120 15.75 7.98 -3.01
C GLU A 120 14.64 8.50 -2.07
N GLY A 121 13.37 8.22 -2.39
CA GLY A 121 12.22 8.70 -1.60
C GLY A 121 12.04 10.22 -1.69
N GLN A 122 12.41 10.83 -2.83
CA GLN A 122 12.43 12.27 -3.03
C GLN A 122 11.40 12.74 -4.05
N VAL A 123 10.68 13.80 -3.73
CA VAL A 123 9.83 14.52 -4.69
C VAL A 123 10.66 15.63 -5.32
N LEU A 124 11.03 15.45 -6.59
CA LEU A 124 11.83 16.43 -7.34
C LEU A 124 10.99 17.68 -7.67
N TRP A 125 9.74 17.45 -8.04
CA TRP A 125 8.74 18.48 -8.28
C TRP A 125 7.33 17.92 -8.15
N SER A 126 6.41 18.70 -7.58
CA SER A 126 4.99 18.36 -7.50
C SER A 126 4.13 19.61 -7.55
N SER A 127 2.93 19.50 -8.14
CA SER A 127 1.93 20.57 -8.10
C SER A 127 1.35 20.83 -6.71
N VAL A 128 1.47 19.85 -5.81
CA VAL A 128 0.96 19.96 -4.44
C VAL A 128 2.01 20.43 -3.42
N LEU A 129 3.27 20.64 -3.84
CA LEU A 129 4.36 21.11 -2.99
C LEU A 129 4.88 22.48 -3.46
N VAL A 130 5.15 23.38 -2.50
CA VAL A 130 5.86 24.65 -2.76
C VAL A 130 7.31 24.37 -3.11
N ASP A 131 7.96 23.48 -2.36
CA ASP A 131 9.39 23.22 -2.48
C ASP A 131 9.68 22.16 -3.52
N ARG A 132 10.93 22.19 -4.03
CA ARG A 132 11.50 21.15 -4.91
C ARG A 132 12.52 20.31 -4.15
N ASN A 133 12.81 19.12 -4.68
CA ASN A 133 13.79 18.19 -4.14
C ASN A 133 13.54 17.86 -2.65
N VAL A 134 12.28 17.60 -2.31
CA VAL A 134 11.86 17.31 -0.94
C VAL A 134 12.07 15.82 -0.63
N PRO A 135 12.86 15.45 0.39
CA PRO A 135 13.04 14.04 0.81
C PRO A 135 11.80 13.56 1.59
N LEU A 136 10.65 13.53 0.90
CA LEU A 136 9.34 13.37 1.53
C LEU A 136 9.20 12.06 2.28
N ALA A 137 9.72 10.94 1.74
CA ALA A 137 9.67 9.66 2.41
C ALA A 137 10.37 9.70 3.78
N ALA A 138 11.58 10.25 3.84
CA ALA A 138 12.34 10.37 5.08
C ALA A 138 11.66 11.30 6.11
N LEU A 139 11.11 12.42 5.65
CA LEU A 139 10.39 13.36 6.51
C LEU A 139 9.12 12.74 7.13
N VAL A 140 8.31 12.04 6.31
CA VAL A 140 7.11 11.35 6.76
C VAL A 140 7.46 10.18 7.67
N GLN A 141 8.49 9.39 7.32
CA GLN A 141 8.96 8.30 8.16
C GLN A 141 9.42 8.78 9.53
N ALA A 142 10.19 9.87 9.58
CA ALA A 142 10.63 10.47 10.85
C ALA A 142 9.47 10.97 11.70
N ARG A 143 8.42 11.52 11.06
CA ARG A 143 7.22 12.02 11.73
C ARG A 143 6.33 10.93 12.28
N LEU A 144 6.14 9.85 11.53
CA LEU A 144 5.16 8.80 11.84
C LEU A 144 5.77 7.58 12.56
N GLY A 145 7.08 7.37 12.44
CA GLY A 145 7.77 6.23 13.06
C GLY A 145 7.50 4.90 12.36
N LEU A 146 7.09 4.91 11.07
CA LEU A 146 6.87 3.69 10.30
C LEU A 146 7.54 3.80 8.91
N PRO A 147 7.88 2.68 8.27
CA PRO A 147 8.47 2.68 6.94
C PRO A 147 7.57 3.36 5.91
N VAL A 148 8.16 4.22 5.08
CA VAL A 148 7.43 5.00 4.06
C VAL A 148 8.08 4.81 2.69
N SER A 149 7.25 4.51 1.70
CA SER A 149 7.63 4.52 0.28
C SER A 149 6.79 5.56 -0.46
N ILE A 150 7.40 6.21 -1.44
CA ILE A 150 6.68 7.16 -2.31
C ILE A 150 6.84 6.81 -3.78
N ASP A 151 5.84 7.11 -4.58
CA ASP A 151 5.92 7.03 -6.03
C ASP A 151 5.00 8.07 -6.67
N ASN A 152 5.15 8.25 -7.97
CA ASN A 152 4.22 9.04 -8.76
C ASN A 152 2.83 8.37 -8.76
N ASP A 153 1.79 9.17 -8.65
CA ASP A 153 0.41 8.68 -8.55
C ASP A 153 -0.06 7.92 -9.81
N ALA A 154 0.39 8.32 -11.01
CA ALA A 154 0.09 7.58 -12.25
C ALA A 154 0.81 6.21 -12.30
N ASN A 155 2.06 6.14 -11.82
CA ASN A 155 2.78 4.87 -11.70
C ASN A 155 2.02 3.91 -10.76
N LEU A 156 1.52 4.41 -9.63
CA LEU A 156 0.77 3.60 -8.67
C LEU A 156 -0.55 3.09 -9.27
N VAL A 157 -1.23 3.88 -10.11
CA VAL A 157 -2.42 3.42 -10.84
C VAL A 157 -2.04 2.30 -11.81
N ALA A 158 -0.95 2.45 -12.56
CA ALA A 158 -0.48 1.39 -13.46
C ALA A 158 -0.11 0.09 -12.70
N LEU A 159 0.54 0.21 -11.55
CA LEU A 159 0.82 -0.94 -10.68
C LEU A 159 -0.46 -1.58 -10.13
N ALA A 160 -1.43 -0.78 -9.72
CA ALA A 160 -2.72 -1.30 -9.25
C ALA A 160 -3.46 -2.07 -10.36
N GLU A 161 -3.47 -1.56 -11.59
CA GLU A 161 -4.04 -2.27 -12.74
C GLU A 161 -3.29 -3.57 -13.06
N LEU A 162 -1.95 -3.56 -12.96
CA LEU A 162 -1.13 -4.75 -13.16
C LEU A 162 -1.42 -5.85 -12.11
N TRP A 163 -1.63 -5.48 -10.86
CA TRP A 163 -1.75 -6.45 -9.75
C TRP A 163 -3.20 -6.87 -9.50
N PHE A 164 -4.15 -5.95 -9.63
CA PHE A 164 -5.54 -6.13 -9.21
C PHE A 164 -6.56 -5.88 -10.32
N GLY A 165 -6.17 -5.19 -11.39
CA GLY A 165 -7.06 -4.72 -12.45
C GLY A 165 -6.95 -5.47 -13.77
N ALA A 166 -7.31 -4.77 -14.84
CA ALA A 166 -7.33 -5.27 -16.21
C ALA A 166 -5.93 -5.61 -16.76
N GLY A 167 -4.89 -4.99 -16.23
CA GLY A 167 -3.50 -5.21 -16.65
C GLY A 167 -2.96 -6.61 -16.36
N ARG A 168 -3.59 -7.37 -15.45
CA ARG A 168 -3.12 -8.72 -15.04
C ARG A 168 -2.97 -9.73 -16.18
N ALA A 169 -3.78 -9.59 -17.23
CA ALA A 169 -3.78 -10.50 -18.37
C ALA A 169 -3.05 -9.92 -19.58
N LEU A 170 -2.44 -8.76 -19.45
CA LEU A 170 -1.79 -8.02 -20.53
C LEU A 170 -0.28 -8.04 -20.35
N SER A 171 0.47 -8.24 -21.45
CA SER A 171 1.93 -8.08 -21.46
C SER A 171 2.35 -6.62 -21.57
N ASP A 172 1.53 -5.81 -22.24
CA ASP A 172 1.76 -4.39 -22.48
C ASP A 172 0.44 -3.62 -22.34
N PHE A 173 0.44 -2.54 -21.57
CA PHE A 173 -0.72 -1.65 -21.45
C PHE A 173 -0.28 -0.24 -21.04
N ALA A 174 -1.13 0.73 -21.26
CA ALA A 174 -0.97 2.10 -20.80
C ALA A 174 -2.21 2.52 -19.99
N VAL A 175 -1.99 3.35 -18.99
CA VAL A 175 -3.04 4.00 -18.21
C VAL A 175 -3.09 5.46 -18.61
N VAL A 176 -4.28 5.96 -18.97
CA VAL A 176 -4.51 7.33 -19.44
C VAL A 176 -5.57 8.00 -18.56
#